data_c9ef570af247debdd12cd55b53858948
#
_entry.id   c9ef570af247debdd12cd55b53858948
#
_cell.length_a   1.000
_cell.length_b   1.000
_cell.length_c   1.000
_cell.angle_alpha   90.00
_cell.angle_beta   90.00
_cell.angle_gamma   90.00
#
_symmetry.space_group_name_H-M   'P 1'
#
loop_
_entity.id
_entity.type
_entity.pdbx_description
1 polymer ?
#
loop_
_entity_poly.entity_id
_entity_poly.type
_entity_poly.pdbx_seq_one_letter_code
_entity_poly.pdbx_strand_id
1 'polypeptide(L)'
;MRIPHFPESNHPLVQSLSHHSDQELLTLFQRHPDEGKYFTAIFCRYSPIVYTLIGHSARSPVQADYLFAITWRHIYHSLGELDLRGKSAPGMENFSLQNWLINITALCINQAEVPPVESIHYSLQEASPPLWCYVQQALDMLPPLQRLATLMAQTFHWSEARIAAYLQAEGEAVSQDEIKAALHNGCRRLEESLPADIRAIYLG
;
A
#
# COMPACT_ATOMS: atom_id res chain seq x y z
N MET A 1 20.21 11.15 -1.61
CA MET A 1 19.57 9.82 -1.71
C MET A 1 19.15 9.61 -3.17
N ARG A 2 19.30 8.40 -3.74
CA ARG A 2 18.92 8.13 -5.13
C ARG A 2 17.43 7.77 -5.16
N ILE A 3 16.67 8.40 -6.05
CA ILE A 3 15.24 8.09 -6.22
C ILE A 3 15.12 6.64 -6.74
N PRO A 4 14.32 5.78 -6.12
CA PRO A 4 14.10 4.42 -6.60
C PRO A 4 13.45 4.43 -7.99
N HIS A 5 13.78 3.41 -8.79
CA HIS A 5 13.08 3.17 -10.03
C HIS A 5 11.91 2.21 -9.77
N PHE A 6 10.73 2.60 -10.19
CA PHE A 6 9.51 1.82 -10.04
C PHE A 6 9.16 1.17 -11.40
N PRO A 7 9.35 -0.16 -11.56
CA PRO A 7 9.17 -0.85 -12.84
C PRO A 7 7.74 -0.76 -13.37
N GLU A 8 6.74 -0.65 -12.51
CA GLU A 8 5.34 -0.48 -12.86
C GLU A 8 5.09 0.76 -13.73
N SER A 9 5.94 1.77 -13.68
CA SER A 9 5.84 2.95 -14.56
C SER A 9 5.96 2.62 -16.04
N ASN A 10 6.62 1.50 -16.37
CA ASN A 10 6.78 1.03 -17.74
C ASN A 10 5.70 0.03 -18.17
N HIS A 11 4.80 -0.35 -17.26
CA HIS A 11 3.74 -1.30 -17.58
C HIS A 11 2.70 -0.68 -18.54
N PRO A 12 2.25 -1.41 -19.59
CA PRO A 12 1.32 -0.86 -20.60
C PRO A 12 0.04 -0.25 -20.03
N LEU A 13 -0.53 -0.88 -18.98
CA LEU A 13 -1.73 -0.36 -18.31
C LEU A 13 -1.50 1.01 -17.67
N VAL A 14 -0.32 1.24 -17.09
CA VAL A 14 0.05 2.51 -16.48
C VAL A 14 0.39 3.54 -17.55
N GLN A 15 1.15 3.16 -18.56
CA GLN A 15 1.52 4.05 -19.65
C GLN A 15 0.32 4.54 -20.46
N SER A 16 -0.72 3.71 -20.64
CA SER A 16 -1.95 4.13 -21.32
C SER A 16 -2.67 5.29 -20.62
N LEU A 17 -2.39 5.52 -19.33
CA LEU A 17 -2.97 6.59 -18.53
C LEU A 17 -2.11 7.87 -18.47
N SER A 18 -0.96 7.90 -19.14
CA SER A 18 -0.01 9.02 -19.09
C SER A 18 -0.60 10.36 -19.57
N HIS A 19 -1.56 10.32 -20.50
CA HIS A 19 -2.21 11.50 -21.09
C HIS A 19 -3.38 12.03 -20.24
N HIS A 20 -3.86 11.28 -19.23
CA HIS A 20 -4.93 11.75 -18.36
C HIS A 20 -4.43 12.87 -17.44
N SER A 21 -5.28 13.88 -17.23
CA SER A 21 -5.06 14.90 -16.23
C SER A 21 -5.16 14.34 -14.82
N ASP A 22 -4.63 15.05 -13.83
CA ASP A 22 -4.73 14.65 -12.42
C ASP A 22 -6.18 14.54 -11.96
N GLN A 23 -7.04 15.43 -12.41
CA GLN A 23 -8.45 15.42 -12.06
C GLN A 23 -9.18 14.21 -12.66
N GLU A 24 -8.83 13.81 -13.89
CA GLU A 24 -9.38 12.61 -14.52
C GLU A 24 -8.93 11.36 -13.78
N LEU A 25 -7.62 11.23 -13.50
CA LEU A 25 -7.09 10.07 -12.76
C LEU A 25 -7.72 9.93 -11.37
N LEU A 26 -7.84 11.05 -10.64
CA LEU A 26 -8.46 11.05 -9.33
C LEU A 26 -9.95 10.67 -9.40
N THR A 27 -10.67 11.20 -10.39
CA THR A 27 -12.08 10.87 -10.62
C THR A 27 -12.26 9.38 -10.95
N LEU A 28 -11.38 8.82 -11.80
CA LEU A 28 -11.40 7.41 -12.17
C LEU A 28 -11.06 6.53 -10.97
N PHE A 29 -10.06 6.87 -10.18
CA PHE A 29 -9.71 6.17 -8.95
C PHE A 29 -10.89 6.11 -7.96
N GLN A 30 -11.58 7.24 -7.76
CA GLN A 30 -12.72 7.29 -6.83
C GLN A 30 -13.96 6.53 -7.34
N ARG A 31 -14.16 6.46 -8.65
CA ARG A 31 -15.30 5.75 -9.26
C ARG A 31 -15.06 4.24 -9.39
N HIS A 32 -13.81 3.84 -9.54
CA HIS A 32 -13.40 2.46 -9.78
C HIS A 32 -12.33 2.02 -8.77
N PRO A 33 -12.68 1.92 -7.48
CA PRO A 33 -11.73 1.56 -6.41
C PRO A 33 -11.19 0.13 -6.55
N ASP A 34 -11.86 -0.71 -7.34
CA ASP A 34 -11.48 -2.07 -7.72
C ASP A 34 -10.49 -2.13 -8.89
N GLU A 35 -10.14 -0.98 -9.50
CA GLU A 35 -9.14 -0.88 -10.54
C GLU A 35 -7.89 -0.14 -10.03
N GLY A 36 -6.84 -0.90 -9.69
CA GLY A 36 -5.63 -0.36 -9.07
C GLY A 36 -4.72 0.45 -9.98
N LYS A 37 -4.87 0.32 -11.30
CA LYS A 37 -4.07 1.05 -12.30
C LYS A 37 -4.13 2.57 -12.15
N TYR A 38 -5.27 3.13 -11.71
CA TYR A 38 -5.41 4.58 -11.55
C TYR A 38 -4.58 5.11 -10.40
N PHE A 39 -4.62 4.44 -9.25
CA PHE A 39 -3.74 4.78 -8.13
C PHE A 39 -2.26 4.56 -8.49
N THR A 40 -1.95 3.46 -9.17
CA THR A 40 -0.58 3.18 -9.63
C THR A 40 -0.08 4.26 -10.59
N ALA A 41 -0.93 4.79 -11.47
CA ALA A 41 -0.56 5.90 -12.36
C ALA A 41 -0.28 7.21 -11.58
N ILE A 42 -1.11 7.53 -10.59
CA ILE A 42 -0.87 8.68 -9.68
C ILE A 42 0.44 8.47 -8.91
N PHE A 43 0.67 7.27 -8.36
CA PHE A 43 1.90 6.92 -7.68
C PHE A 43 3.12 7.11 -8.59
N CYS A 44 3.14 6.54 -9.79
CA CYS A 44 4.27 6.66 -10.71
C CYS A 44 4.57 8.11 -11.09
N ARG A 45 3.53 8.95 -11.24
CA ARG A 45 3.67 10.37 -11.59
C ARG A 45 4.32 11.18 -10.47
N TYR A 46 3.98 10.90 -9.21
CA TYR A 46 4.35 11.74 -8.07
C TYR A 46 5.35 11.11 -7.10
N SER A 47 5.66 9.82 -7.25
CA SER A 47 6.64 9.13 -6.39
C SER A 47 8.00 9.84 -6.31
N PRO A 48 8.56 10.44 -7.39
CA PRO A 48 9.84 11.15 -7.28
C PRO A 48 9.79 12.35 -6.35
N ILE A 49 8.70 13.12 -6.37
CA ILE A 49 8.53 14.31 -5.50
C ILE A 49 8.38 13.86 -4.05
N VAL A 50 7.49 12.92 -3.78
CA VAL A 50 7.23 12.38 -2.43
C VAL A 50 8.51 11.77 -1.84
N TYR A 51 9.23 10.95 -2.61
CA TYR A 51 10.46 10.31 -2.14
C TYR A 51 11.57 11.33 -1.86
N THR A 52 11.67 12.38 -2.69
CA THR A 52 12.64 13.46 -2.46
C THR A 52 12.39 14.19 -1.15
N LEU A 53 11.14 14.56 -0.87
CA LEU A 53 10.76 15.24 0.38
C LEU A 53 11.11 14.37 1.60
N ILE A 54 10.75 13.09 1.57
CA ILE A 54 11.04 12.13 2.64
C ILE A 54 12.53 11.92 2.82
N GLY A 55 13.28 11.80 1.70
CA GLY A 55 14.71 11.59 1.73
C GLY A 55 15.51 12.71 2.40
N HIS A 56 14.98 13.93 2.43
CA HIS A 56 15.59 15.04 3.17
C HIS A 56 15.33 14.97 4.69
N SER A 57 14.33 14.23 5.13
CA SER A 57 13.90 14.16 6.54
C SER A 57 14.31 12.84 7.22
N ALA A 58 14.46 11.76 6.47
CA ALA A 58 14.80 10.45 7.00
C ALA A 58 16.29 10.34 7.37
N ARG A 59 16.58 9.62 8.47
CA ARG A 59 17.94 9.43 8.99
C ARG A 59 18.71 8.30 8.29
N SER A 60 18.01 7.38 7.63
CA SER A 60 18.60 6.26 6.90
C SER A 60 17.76 5.89 5.67
N PRO A 61 18.34 5.21 4.65
CA PRO A 61 17.60 4.72 3.51
C PRO A 61 16.42 3.81 3.89
N VAL A 62 16.62 2.90 4.84
CA VAL A 62 15.59 1.96 5.32
C VAL A 62 14.41 2.72 5.93
N GLN A 63 14.68 3.74 6.75
CA GLN A 63 13.64 4.59 7.33
C GLN A 63 12.94 5.44 6.26
N ALA A 64 13.67 5.89 5.23
CA ALA A 64 13.07 6.61 4.11
C ALA A 64 12.09 5.73 3.33
N ASP A 65 12.48 4.50 3.01
CA ASP A 65 11.63 3.54 2.29
C ASP A 65 10.38 3.19 3.09
N TYR A 66 10.52 2.96 4.39
CA TYR A 66 9.40 2.72 5.29
C TYR A 66 8.45 3.94 5.37
N LEU A 67 9.01 5.13 5.62
CA LEU A 67 8.22 6.36 5.70
C LEU A 67 7.52 6.67 4.37
N PHE A 68 8.17 6.38 3.25
CA PHE A 68 7.59 6.50 1.92
C PHE A 68 6.38 5.57 1.75
N ALA A 69 6.50 4.32 2.17
CA ALA A 69 5.41 3.36 2.07
C ALA A 69 4.20 3.75 2.94
N ILE A 70 4.41 4.12 4.21
CA ILE A 70 3.31 4.56 5.09
C ILE A 70 2.68 5.87 4.63
N THR A 71 3.47 6.79 4.03
CA THR A 71 2.96 8.02 3.44
C THR A 71 2.04 7.70 2.25
N TRP A 72 2.44 6.82 1.35
CA TRP A 72 1.60 6.42 0.22
C TRP A 72 0.34 5.65 0.65
N ARG A 73 0.41 4.86 1.73
CA ARG A 73 -0.78 4.25 2.32
C ARG A 73 -1.75 5.32 2.84
N HIS A 74 -1.23 6.34 3.52
CA HIS A 74 -2.06 7.46 3.98
C HIS A 74 -2.67 8.24 2.80
N ILE A 75 -1.87 8.51 1.76
CA ILE A 75 -2.33 9.13 0.50
C ILE A 75 -3.46 8.31 -0.13
N TYR A 76 -3.31 6.98 -0.22
CA TYR A 76 -4.30 6.08 -0.80
C TYR A 76 -5.68 6.23 -0.15
N HIS A 77 -5.73 6.19 1.18
CA HIS A 77 -6.98 6.38 1.93
C HIS A 77 -7.54 7.79 1.76
N SER A 78 -6.70 8.81 1.89
CA SER A 78 -7.12 10.21 1.80
C SER A 78 -7.60 10.61 0.39
N LEU A 79 -7.03 10.03 -0.67
CA LEU A 79 -7.50 10.25 -2.05
C LEU A 79 -8.91 9.72 -2.28
N GLY A 80 -9.26 8.58 -1.64
CA GLY A 80 -10.60 8.00 -1.72
C GLY A 80 -11.68 8.90 -1.11
N GLU A 81 -11.32 9.65 -0.07
CA GLU A 81 -12.22 10.53 0.69
C GLU A 81 -12.22 11.99 0.20
N LEU A 82 -11.31 12.33 -0.72
CA LEU A 82 -11.13 13.71 -1.17
C LEU A 82 -12.35 14.21 -1.94
N ASP A 83 -13.06 15.21 -1.39
CA ASP A 83 -14.22 15.81 -2.05
C ASP A 83 -13.79 16.77 -3.16
N LEU A 84 -13.90 16.30 -4.40
CA LEU A 84 -13.67 17.13 -5.59
C LEU A 84 -14.87 18.03 -5.96
N ARG A 85 -16.04 17.79 -5.36
CA ARG A 85 -17.28 18.52 -5.67
C ARG A 85 -17.40 19.82 -4.90
N GLY A 86 -16.61 19.98 -3.86
CA GLY A 86 -16.57 21.17 -3.00
C GLY A 86 -16.04 22.43 -3.71
N LYS A 87 -16.49 22.70 -4.95
CA LYS A 87 -16.20 23.93 -5.72
C LYS A 87 -16.66 25.23 -5.04
N SER A 88 -17.20 25.13 -3.81
CA SER A 88 -17.82 26.25 -3.11
C SER A 88 -17.08 26.69 -1.84
N ALA A 89 -15.95 26.09 -1.48
CA ALA A 89 -15.13 26.62 -0.41
C ALA A 89 -14.25 27.75 -0.94
N PRO A 90 -14.29 28.96 -0.32
CA PRO A 90 -13.42 30.06 -0.69
C PRO A 90 -11.94 29.62 -0.55
N GLY A 91 -11.20 29.57 -1.65
CA GLY A 91 -9.79 29.15 -1.70
C GLY A 91 -9.50 27.88 -2.51
N MET A 92 -10.50 27.16 -3.04
CA MET A 92 -10.33 25.95 -3.86
C MET A 92 -10.40 26.19 -5.39
N GLU A 93 -10.35 27.43 -5.84
CA GLU A 93 -10.42 27.77 -7.27
C GLU A 93 -9.26 27.18 -8.10
N ASN A 94 -8.19 26.71 -7.45
CA ASN A 94 -7.02 26.09 -8.09
C ASN A 94 -6.54 24.85 -7.33
N PHE A 95 -7.39 23.80 -7.17
CA PHE A 95 -6.92 22.55 -6.60
C PHE A 95 -5.82 21.94 -7.48
N SER A 96 -4.63 21.77 -6.90
CA SER A 96 -3.50 21.07 -7.50
C SER A 96 -3.22 19.80 -6.71
N LEU A 97 -3.34 18.65 -7.37
CA LEU A 97 -3.00 17.36 -6.76
C LEU A 97 -1.56 17.34 -6.27
N GLN A 98 -0.64 17.94 -7.02
CA GLN A 98 0.76 18.07 -6.61
C GLN A 98 0.91 18.82 -5.28
N ASN A 99 0.27 19.99 -5.14
CA ASN A 99 0.36 20.77 -3.90
C ASN A 99 -0.27 20.04 -2.72
N TRP A 100 -1.38 19.35 -2.96
CA TRP A 100 -2.02 18.53 -1.94
C TRP A 100 -1.10 17.39 -1.49
N LEU A 101 -0.45 16.66 -2.44
CA LEU A 101 0.51 15.59 -2.13
C LEU A 101 1.73 16.10 -1.36
N ILE A 102 2.25 17.27 -1.69
CA ILE A 102 3.34 17.91 -0.94
C ILE A 102 2.91 18.17 0.51
N ASN A 103 1.73 18.75 0.72
CA ASN A 103 1.22 19.07 2.04
C ASN A 103 0.97 17.82 2.89
N ILE A 104 0.32 16.79 2.32
CA ILE A 104 0.07 15.55 3.04
C ILE A 104 1.39 14.83 3.38
N THR A 105 2.38 14.86 2.46
CA THR A 105 3.71 14.31 2.71
C THR A 105 4.40 15.03 3.85
N ALA A 106 4.37 16.35 3.88
CA ALA A 106 4.94 17.14 4.99
C ALA A 106 4.26 16.82 6.33
N LEU A 107 2.95 16.61 6.31
CA LEU A 107 2.17 16.23 7.49
C LEU A 107 2.58 14.84 7.99
N CYS A 108 2.70 13.86 7.09
CA CYS A 108 3.19 12.52 7.42
C CYS A 108 4.60 12.54 7.99
N ILE A 109 5.53 13.32 7.40
CA ILE A 109 6.89 13.47 7.92
C ILE A 109 6.89 14.01 9.36
N ASN A 110 6.05 14.99 9.65
CA ASN A 110 6.00 15.63 10.98
C ASN A 110 5.32 14.77 12.05
N GLN A 111 4.42 13.88 11.66
CA GLN A 111 3.62 13.05 12.59
C GLN A 111 4.14 11.63 12.71
N ALA A 112 4.99 11.16 11.79
CA ALA A 112 5.43 9.77 11.78
C ALA A 112 6.37 9.46 12.92
N GLU A 113 5.99 8.47 13.73
CA GLU A 113 6.89 7.77 14.63
C GLU A 113 7.60 6.66 13.86
N VAL A 114 8.78 7.00 13.31
CA VAL A 114 9.56 6.04 12.53
C VAL A 114 10.29 5.08 13.46
N PRO A 115 10.06 3.76 13.35
CA PRO A 115 10.71 2.79 14.23
C PRO A 115 12.23 2.72 13.99
N PRO A 116 12.98 2.14 14.94
CA PRO A 116 14.40 1.84 14.75
C PRO A 116 14.60 0.93 13.52
N VAL A 117 15.74 1.08 12.85
CA VAL A 117 16.05 0.36 11.58
C VAL A 117 15.91 -1.16 11.74
N GLU A 118 16.31 -1.69 12.91
CA GLU A 118 16.28 -3.11 13.24
C GLU A 118 14.85 -3.70 13.32
N SER A 119 13.87 -2.84 13.50
CA SER A 119 12.45 -3.23 13.59
C SER A 119 11.70 -3.06 12.25
N ILE A 120 12.37 -2.54 11.23
CA ILE A 120 11.76 -2.34 9.91
C ILE A 120 12.03 -3.56 9.03
N HIS A 121 10.98 -4.31 8.74
CA HIS A 121 11.02 -5.48 7.84
C HIS A 121 10.44 -5.19 6.45
N TYR A 122 10.13 -3.94 6.16
CA TYR A 122 9.61 -3.52 4.86
C TYR A 122 10.75 -3.30 3.87
N SER A 123 10.58 -3.82 2.65
CA SER A 123 11.48 -3.61 1.51
C SER A 123 10.71 -3.00 0.35
N LEU A 124 11.12 -1.82 -0.07
CA LEU A 124 10.52 -1.13 -1.22
C LEU A 124 10.75 -1.89 -2.54
N GLN A 125 11.81 -2.72 -2.60
CA GLN A 125 12.12 -3.53 -3.77
C GLN A 125 11.20 -4.75 -3.90
N GLU A 126 10.70 -5.29 -2.77
CA GLU A 126 9.82 -6.45 -2.73
C GLU A 126 8.35 -6.08 -2.92
N ALA A 127 7.95 -4.94 -2.37
CA ALA A 127 6.58 -4.46 -2.48
C ALA A 127 6.53 -2.94 -2.61
N SER A 128 6.25 -2.44 -3.81
CA SER A 128 6.00 -1.01 -3.99
C SER A 128 4.71 -0.58 -3.29
N PRO A 129 4.58 0.70 -2.90
CA PRO A 129 3.43 1.19 -2.17
C PRO A 129 2.05 0.85 -2.76
N PRO A 130 1.80 0.91 -4.08
CA PRO A 130 0.51 0.50 -4.61
C PRO A 130 0.20 -0.98 -4.34
N LEU A 131 1.14 -1.89 -4.61
CA LEU A 131 0.94 -3.31 -4.30
C LEU A 131 0.64 -3.50 -2.82
N TRP A 132 1.42 -2.85 -1.94
CA TRP A 132 1.22 -2.96 -0.49
C TRP A 132 -0.16 -2.48 -0.03
N CYS A 133 -0.68 -1.37 -0.61
CA CYS A 133 -2.02 -0.86 -0.29
C CYS A 133 -3.11 -1.89 -0.64
N TYR A 134 -3.07 -2.48 -1.83
CA TYR A 134 -4.06 -3.48 -2.24
C TYR A 134 -3.92 -4.81 -1.50
N VAL A 135 -2.70 -5.26 -1.21
CA VAL A 135 -2.47 -6.45 -0.37
C VAL A 135 -3.00 -6.24 1.05
N GLN A 136 -2.78 -5.06 1.64
CA GLN A 136 -3.31 -4.73 2.96
C GLN A 136 -4.85 -4.75 2.97
N GLN A 137 -5.48 -4.14 1.96
CA GLN A 137 -6.93 -4.18 1.82
C GLN A 137 -7.47 -5.61 1.67
N ALA A 138 -6.80 -6.44 0.87
CA ALA A 138 -7.16 -7.84 0.70
C ALA A 138 -6.99 -8.64 2.00
N LEU A 139 -5.92 -8.38 2.77
CA LEU A 139 -5.70 -8.98 4.10
C LEU A 139 -6.81 -8.63 5.08
N ASP A 140 -7.26 -7.38 5.08
CA ASP A 140 -8.32 -6.93 5.99
C ASP A 140 -9.68 -7.58 5.68
N MET A 141 -9.88 -8.07 4.46
CA MET A 141 -11.08 -8.82 4.04
C MET A 141 -11.02 -10.31 4.38
N LEU A 142 -9.86 -10.85 4.79
CA LEU A 142 -9.75 -12.25 5.16
C LEU A 142 -10.47 -12.56 6.49
N PRO A 143 -11.04 -13.77 6.64
CA PRO A 143 -11.49 -14.27 7.93
C PRO A 143 -10.38 -14.20 8.99
N PRO A 144 -10.70 -13.93 10.27
CA PRO A 144 -9.71 -13.65 11.31
C PRO A 144 -8.59 -14.70 11.42
N LEU A 145 -8.92 -15.99 11.41
CA LEU A 145 -7.92 -17.05 11.50
C LEU A 145 -7.00 -17.09 10.28
N GLN A 146 -7.56 -16.92 9.07
CA GLN A 146 -6.77 -16.88 7.83
C GLN A 146 -5.83 -15.69 7.80
N ARG A 147 -6.34 -14.50 8.17
CA ARG A 147 -5.52 -13.28 8.26
C ARG A 147 -4.40 -13.44 9.27
N LEU A 148 -4.70 -13.90 10.49
CA LEU A 148 -3.72 -14.08 11.55
C LEU A 148 -2.66 -15.10 11.18
N ALA A 149 -3.06 -16.28 10.68
CA ALA A 149 -2.14 -17.32 10.24
C ALA A 149 -1.22 -16.81 9.10
N THR A 150 -1.79 -16.11 8.10
CA THR A 150 -1.02 -15.56 6.99
C THR A 150 0.00 -14.53 7.49
N LEU A 151 -0.40 -13.61 8.35
CA LEU A 151 0.52 -12.61 8.93
C LEU A 151 1.64 -13.27 9.74
N MET A 152 1.33 -14.26 10.59
CA MET A 152 2.34 -14.97 11.39
C MET A 152 3.34 -15.72 10.52
N ALA A 153 2.86 -16.39 9.46
CA ALA A 153 3.72 -17.12 8.54
C ALA A 153 4.62 -16.18 7.72
N GLN A 154 4.07 -15.08 7.19
CA GLN A 154 4.80 -14.18 6.29
C GLN A 154 5.69 -13.19 7.04
N THR A 155 5.23 -12.64 8.16
CA THR A 155 6.00 -11.63 8.90
C THR A 155 7.04 -12.25 9.82
N PHE A 156 6.69 -13.36 10.52
CA PHE A 156 7.57 -13.98 11.51
C PHE A 156 8.22 -15.28 11.01
N HIS A 157 7.89 -15.71 9.80
CA HIS A 157 8.35 -16.98 9.21
C HIS A 157 8.07 -18.19 10.12
N TRP A 158 6.91 -18.16 10.81
CA TRP A 158 6.53 -19.27 11.70
C TRP A 158 5.98 -20.44 10.89
N SER A 159 6.34 -21.64 11.32
CA SER A 159 5.76 -22.87 10.80
C SER A 159 4.32 -23.05 11.28
N GLU A 160 3.54 -23.83 10.54
CA GLU A 160 2.16 -24.19 10.88
C GLU A 160 2.04 -24.75 12.31
N ALA A 161 2.97 -25.63 12.70
CA ALA A 161 3.02 -26.19 14.04
C ALA A 161 3.27 -25.12 15.12
N ARG A 162 4.14 -24.15 14.84
CA ARG A 162 4.41 -23.04 15.78
C ARG A 162 3.21 -22.12 15.93
N ILE A 163 2.52 -21.82 14.83
CA ILE A 163 1.31 -21.00 14.83
C ILE A 163 0.21 -21.71 15.64
N ALA A 164 0.00 -23.01 15.39
CA ALA A 164 -0.98 -23.79 16.12
C ALA A 164 -0.68 -23.82 17.63
N ALA A 165 0.58 -24.11 18.02
CA ALA A 165 0.99 -24.11 19.41
C ALA A 165 0.80 -22.77 20.12
N TYR A 166 1.09 -21.67 19.43
CA TYR A 166 0.88 -20.32 19.96
C TYR A 166 -0.61 -20.05 20.19
N LEU A 167 -1.47 -20.32 19.24
CA LEU A 167 -2.91 -20.08 19.35
C LEU A 167 -3.55 -20.98 20.41
N GLN A 168 -3.09 -22.23 20.55
CA GLN A 168 -3.52 -23.13 21.63
C GLN A 168 -3.13 -22.59 23.02
N ALA A 169 -1.95 -21.99 23.16
CA ALA A 169 -1.52 -21.34 24.40
C ALA A 169 -2.37 -20.12 24.76
N GLU A 170 -2.92 -19.42 23.75
CA GLU A 170 -3.87 -18.32 23.92
C GLU A 170 -5.34 -18.78 24.14
N GLY A 171 -5.57 -20.10 24.18
CA GLY A 171 -6.88 -20.69 24.46
C GLY A 171 -7.75 -21.01 23.24
N GLU A 172 -7.20 -20.89 22.02
CA GLU A 172 -7.91 -21.23 20.79
C GLU A 172 -7.80 -22.74 20.52
N ALA A 173 -8.94 -23.40 20.26
CA ALA A 173 -8.99 -24.83 19.94
C ALA A 173 -8.70 -25.04 18.45
N VAL A 174 -7.44 -24.88 18.05
CA VAL A 174 -6.99 -24.94 16.66
C VAL A 174 -5.91 -26.04 16.50
N SER A 175 -6.07 -26.89 15.50
CA SER A 175 -5.09 -27.92 15.11
C SER A 175 -4.09 -27.42 14.08
N GLN A 176 -2.97 -28.12 13.89
CA GLN A 176 -2.01 -27.80 12.85
C GLN A 176 -2.61 -27.93 11.44
N ASP A 177 -3.49 -28.92 11.21
CA ASP A 177 -4.15 -29.12 9.92
C ASP A 177 -5.11 -27.96 9.58
N GLU A 178 -5.81 -27.41 10.58
CA GLU A 178 -6.64 -26.22 10.42
C GLU A 178 -5.81 -24.98 10.09
N ILE A 179 -4.63 -24.81 10.71
CA ILE A 179 -3.69 -23.72 10.35
C ILE A 179 -3.19 -23.89 8.92
N LYS A 180 -2.83 -25.10 8.52
CA LYS A 180 -2.41 -25.39 7.14
C LYS A 180 -3.50 -25.06 6.13
N ALA A 181 -4.75 -25.45 6.41
CA ALA A 181 -5.90 -25.12 5.58
C ALA A 181 -6.17 -23.61 5.56
N ALA A 182 -6.04 -22.93 6.72
CA ALA A 182 -6.21 -21.48 6.84
C ALA A 182 -5.17 -20.72 6.01
N LEU A 183 -3.91 -21.13 6.04
CA LEU A 183 -2.83 -20.54 5.24
C LEU A 183 -3.09 -20.73 3.74
N HIS A 184 -3.37 -21.96 3.31
CA HIS A 184 -3.65 -22.25 1.90
C HIS A 184 -4.84 -21.42 1.37
N ASN A 185 -5.94 -21.42 2.12
CA ASN A 185 -7.13 -20.65 1.75
C ASN A 185 -6.91 -19.15 1.85
N GLY A 186 -6.14 -18.69 2.83
CA GLY A 186 -5.78 -17.27 3.00
C GLY A 186 -4.98 -16.76 1.81
N CYS A 187 -3.91 -17.45 1.41
CA CYS A 187 -3.09 -17.07 0.26
C CYS A 187 -3.91 -17.03 -1.04
N ARG A 188 -4.73 -18.06 -1.29
CA ARG A 188 -5.59 -18.11 -2.47
C ARG A 188 -6.59 -16.96 -2.50
N ARG A 189 -7.28 -16.69 -1.38
CA ARG A 189 -8.24 -15.58 -1.29
C ARG A 189 -7.57 -14.21 -1.42
N LEU A 190 -6.37 -14.05 -0.88
CA LEU A 190 -5.56 -12.84 -1.07
C LEU A 190 -5.33 -12.57 -2.55
N GLU A 191 -4.84 -13.56 -3.29
CA GLU A 191 -4.58 -13.43 -4.72
C GLU A 191 -5.87 -13.17 -5.51
N GLU A 192 -6.97 -13.88 -5.21
CA GLU A 192 -8.27 -13.71 -5.84
C GLU A 192 -8.90 -12.33 -5.55
N SER A 193 -8.63 -11.75 -4.36
CA SER A 193 -9.16 -10.44 -3.94
C SER A 193 -8.39 -9.25 -4.51
N LEU A 194 -7.16 -9.47 -5.00
CA LEU A 194 -6.42 -8.40 -5.65
C LEU A 194 -7.08 -8.01 -6.98
N PRO A 195 -7.18 -6.70 -7.30
CA PRO A 195 -7.64 -6.24 -8.59
C PRO A 195 -6.88 -6.92 -9.74
N ALA A 196 -7.60 -7.23 -10.83
CA ALA A 196 -7.00 -7.95 -11.96
C ALA A 196 -5.83 -7.19 -12.60
N ASP A 197 -5.90 -5.87 -12.65
CA ASP A 197 -4.84 -4.99 -13.15
C ASP A 197 -3.64 -4.92 -12.18
N ILE A 198 -3.86 -4.97 -10.87
CA ILE A 198 -2.76 -5.08 -9.89
C ILE A 198 -2.05 -6.42 -10.04
N ARG A 199 -2.79 -7.52 -10.22
CA ARG A 199 -2.17 -8.82 -10.51
C ARG A 199 -1.36 -8.79 -11.80
N ALA A 200 -1.89 -8.17 -12.87
CA ALA A 200 -1.19 -8.04 -14.14
C ALA A 200 0.08 -7.18 -14.03
N ILE A 201 0.05 -6.10 -13.24
CA ILE A 201 1.18 -5.18 -13.08
C ILE A 201 2.31 -5.80 -12.24
N TYR A 202 1.98 -6.56 -11.18
CA TYR A 202 2.95 -6.96 -10.16
C TYR A 202 3.22 -8.47 -10.09
N LEU A 203 2.32 -9.31 -10.59
CA LEU A 203 2.41 -10.78 -10.51
C LEU A 203 2.46 -11.46 -11.89
N GLY A 204 2.30 -10.68 -12.97
CA GLY A 204 2.28 -11.15 -14.37
C GLY A 204 3.65 -11.34 -15.00
#